data_1ac8181627834701b28bbbfef2534525
#
_entry.id   1ac8181627834701b28bbbfef2534525
#
_cell.length_a   1.000
_cell.length_b   1.000
_cell.length_c   1.000
_cell.angle_alpha   90.00
_cell.angle_beta   90.00
_cell.angle_gamma   90.00
#
_symmetry.space_group_name_H-M   'P 1'
#
loop_
_entity.id
_entity.type
_entity.pdbx_description
1 polymer ?
#
loop_
_entity_poly.entity_id
_entity_poly.type
_entity_poly.pdbx_seq_one_letter_code
_entity_poly.pdbx_strand_id
1 'polypeptide(L)'
;MKLYLTGEPCSQQRHCYYVQGRDTSFIMDCGYQRCYRGDELPHLTPEQIRSSRYLFLTHSHENQSGALPYLLSNGFTGRVVLTTETARQLPLAIDDPIILEGLSVPYAEAPIPGGLSVMWGRSGHCSGSAWYRIAENGRSLFFSGDYYDCARVHARDPIEGLSADLAVLDCDYGMQPGSSSRDAQVNALIEAISDALADGRPVVLPVPLFGRGLGILTYICERLPDTDIFADRNFMTELGHMDATAMWVRPQVQDMLSGKFIRAIPEDFVALGVYFVCDPQLDTPEARELIRRLLICGGRVIFTGTVEPNTHASLLLHAGKARLLRYSVHCTQADMLRIASQNDFKRIIAYNSDYAPTQRVYEV
;
A
#
# COMPACT_ATOMS: atom_id res chain seq x y z
N MET A 1 5.82 25.01 -11.21
CA MET A 1 5.07 24.33 -10.15
C MET A 1 5.86 24.30 -8.84
N LYS A 2 5.17 24.21 -7.68
CA LYS A 2 5.78 24.04 -6.37
C LYS A 2 5.15 22.85 -5.68
N LEU A 3 5.96 21.96 -5.15
CA LEU A 3 5.53 20.82 -4.34
C LEU A 3 5.71 21.15 -2.86
N TYR A 4 4.66 20.96 -2.07
CA TYR A 4 4.64 21.11 -0.61
C TYR A 4 4.45 19.74 0.02
N LEU A 5 5.35 19.35 0.93
CA LEU A 5 5.21 18.14 1.73
C LEU A 5 4.26 18.44 2.91
N THR A 6 3.00 18.14 2.75
CA THR A 6 1.94 18.43 3.73
C THR A 6 1.60 17.25 4.63
N GLY A 7 2.09 16.08 4.29
CA GLY A 7 2.05 14.87 5.10
C GLY A 7 3.33 14.67 5.92
N GLU A 8 3.62 13.42 6.27
CA GLU A 8 4.86 13.01 6.94
C GLU A 8 5.71 12.14 6.01
N PRO A 9 6.66 12.72 5.28
CA PRO A 9 7.43 12.01 4.26
C PRO A 9 8.44 11.00 4.83
N CYS A 10 8.72 11.07 6.14
CA CYS A 10 9.71 10.23 6.80
C CYS A 10 9.11 8.97 7.44
N SER A 11 7.83 8.70 7.24
CA SER A 11 7.15 7.54 7.80
C SER A 11 6.22 6.91 6.76
N GLN A 12 5.80 5.68 6.99
CA GLN A 12 4.77 4.99 6.19
C GLN A 12 3.35 5.53 6.43
N GLN A 13 3.23 6.71 7.03
CA GLN A 13 1.95 7.23 7.49
C GLN A 13 1.71 8.63 6.96
N ARG A 14 0.43 8.97 6.75
CA ARG A 14 -0.01 10.32 6.44
C ARG A 14 0.64 10.93 5.18
N HIS A 15 0.65 10.16 4.08
CA HIS A 15 1.14 10.68 2.79
C HIS A 15 0.19 11.72 2.23
N CYS A 16 0.71 12.91 1.98
CA CYS A 16 -0.04 13.99 1.37
C CYS A 16 0.93 15.04 0.82
N TYR A 17 0.69 15.45 -0.42
CA TYR A 17 1.47 16.46 -1.11
C TYR A 17 0.53 17.46 -1.76
N TYR A 18 0.72 18.75 -1.48
CA TYR A 18 0.03 19.79 -2.22
C TYR A 18 0.93 20.32 -3.34
N VAL A 19 0.39 20.40 -4.54
CA VAL A 19 1.10 20.94 -5.69
C VAL A 19 0.42 22.21 -6.15
N GLN A 20 1.15 23.31 -6.08
CA GLN A 20 0.74 24.59 -6.64
C GLN A 20 1.25 24.69 -8.07
N GLY A 21 0.38 24.49 -9.04
CA GLY A 21 0.65 24.74 -10.44
C GLY A 21 0.56 26.22 -10.79
N ARG A 22 0.83 26.54 -12.05
CA ARG A 22 0.61 27.88 -12.57
C ARG A 22 -0.89 28.16 -12.77
N ASP A 23 -1.57 27.20 -13.37
CA ASP A 23 -2.98 27.34 -13.76
C ASP A 23 -3.87 26.41 -12.92
N THR A 24 -3.31 25.28 -12.42
CA THR A 24 -4.07 24.27 -11.68
C THR A 24 -3.28 23.77 -10.46
N SER A 25 -3.88 23.89 -9.29
CA SER A 25 -3.37 23.26 -8.07
C SER A 25 -4.06 21.92 -7.82
N PHE A 26 -3.32 20.97 -7.21
CA PHE A 26 -3.85 19.65 -6.91
C PHE A 26 -3.18 19.04 -5.66
N ILE A 27 -3.81 18.00 -5.15
CA ILE A 27 -3.29 17.20 -4.04
C ILE A 27 -2.92 15.81 -4.59
N MET A 28 -1.80 15.27 -4.15
CA MET A 28 -1.39 13.88 -4.37
C MET A 28 -1.46 13.15 -3.05
N ASP A 29 -2.28 12.12 -2.98
CA ASP A 29 -2.67 11.38 -1.80
C ASP A 29 -3.19 12.25 -0.64
N CYS A 30 -3.91 11.67 0.28
CA CYS A 30 -4.44 12.34 1.47
C CYS A 30 -4.60 11.33 2.61
N GLY A 31 -3.48 10.80 3.08
CA GLY A 31 -3.47 9.87 4.18
C GLY A 31 -3.64 10.54 5.55
N TYR A 32 -4.00 9.74 6.54
CA TYR A 32 -3.90 10.13 7.94
C TYR A 32 -3.03 9.14 8.72
N GLN A 33 -2.66 9.52 9.91
CA GLN A 33 -1.96 8.66 10.85
C GLN A 33 -2.87 8.38 12.05
N ARG A 34 -3.11 7.11 12.35
CA ARG A 34 -3.81 6.72 13.58
C ARG A 34 -2.89 6.93 14.79
N CYS A 35 -3.37 7.68 15.78
CA CYS A 35 -2.67 7.89 17.02
C CYS A 35 -3.60 7.67 18.21
N TYR A 36 -3.06 7.19 19.33
CA TYR A 36 -3.81 6.98 20.57
C TYR A 36 -4.49 8.26 21.10
N ARG A 37 -3.95 9.45 20.77
CA ARG A 37 -4.49 10.76 21.20
C ARG A 37 -5.41 11.42 20.18
N GLY A 38 -5.78 10.74 19.10
CA GLY A 38 -6.55 11.26 17.98
C GLY A 38 -5.73 11.20 16.70
N ASP A 39 -6.42 10.99 15.59
CA ASP A 39 -5.77 10.83 14.28
C ASP A 39 -5.07 12.12 13.85
N GLU A 40 -3.85 11.99 13.35
CA GLU A 40 -3.12 13.11 12.78
C GLU A 40 -3.42 13.25 11.30
N LEU A 41 -3.94 14.42 10.93
CA LEU A 41 -4.34 14.78 9.58
C LEU A 41 -3.19 15.48 8.82
N PRO A 42 -3.23 15.52 7.48
CA PRO A 42 -2.28 16.30 6.70
C PRO A 42 -2.33 17.80 7.04
N HIS A 43 -1.18 18.46 7.00
CA HIS A 43 -1.04 19.89 7.24
C HIS A 43 -1.41 20.72 6.01
N LEU A 44 -2.67 20.64 5.59
CA LEU A 44 -3.23 21.44 4.50
C LEU A 44 -3.95 22.67 5.07
N THR A 45 -3.69 23.83 4.49
CA THR A 45 -4.49 25.00 4.81
C THR A 45 -5.88 24.93 4.16
N PRO A 46 -6.91 25.59 4.73
CA PRO A 46 -8.21 25.64 4.09
C PRO A 46 -8.20 26.21 2.67
N GLU A 47 -7.26 27.10 2.36
CA GLU A 47 -7.07 27.65 1.02
C GLU A 47 -6.51 26.58 0.07
N GLN A 48 -5.51 25.83 0.47
CA GLN A 48 -4.95 24.71 -0.31
C GLN A 48 -6.01 23.66 -0.62
N ILE A 49 -6.86 23.31 0.35
CA ILE A 49 -7.97 22.39 0.15
C ILE A 49 -8.95 22.92 -0.90
N ARG A 50 -9.45 24.15 -0.72
CA ARG A 50 -10.46 24.74 -1.62
C ARG A 50 -9.93 25.11 -3.01
N SER A 51 -8.64 25.43 -3.14
CA SER A 51 -8.02 25.75 -4.43
C SER A 51 -7.63 24.53 -5.25
N SER A 52 -7.59 23.33 -4.63
CA SER A 52 -7.23 22.11 -5.32
C SER A 52 -8.33 21.65 -6.26
N ARG A 53 -8.02 21.64 -7.56
CA ARG A 53 -8.93 21.18 -8.60
C ARG A 53 -8.99 19.66 -8.70
N TYR A 54 -7.93 18.99 -8.28
CA TYR A 54 -7.80 17.54 -8.32
C TYR A 54 -7.20 16.98 -7.03
N LEU A 55 -7.64 15.76 -6.69
CA LEU A 55 -6.97 14.87 -5.78
C LEU A 55 -6.60 13.61 -6.57
N PHE A 56 -5.31 13.34 -6.72
CA PHE A 56 -4.82 12.09 -7.30
C PHE A 56 -4.59 11.10 -6.17
N LEU A 57 -5.21 9.92 -6.25
CA LEU A 57 -4.98 8.83 -5.30
C LEU A 57 -4.14 7.74 -5.95
N THR A 58 -3.02 7.39 -5.33
CA THR A 58 -2.17 6.30 -5.80
C THR A 58 -2.80 4.94 -5.52
N HIS A 59 -3.43 4.77 -4.35
CA HIS A 59 -4.17 3.57 -3.96
C HIS A 59 -5.05 3.81 -2.71
N SER A 60 -5.73 2.76 -2.24
CA SER A 60 -6.79 2.86 -1.24
C SER A 60 -6.36 2.78 0.22
N HIS A 61 -5.08 2.49 0.52
CA HIS A 61 -4.65 2.37 1.91
C HIS A 61 -4.85 3.66 2.71
N GLU A 62 -5.12 3.53 4.01
CA GLU A 62 -5.47 4.65 4.88
C GLU A 62 -4.38 5.73 4.95
N ASN A 63 -3.12 5.33 4.87
CA ASN A 63 -1.98 6.24 4.84
C ASN A 63 -1.85 7.05 3.52
N GLN A 64 -2.63 6.73 2.48
CA GLN A 64 -2.74 7.47 1.21
C GLN A 64 -4.13 8.07 0.97
N SER A 65 -5.21 7.48 1.49
CA SER A 65 -6.58 7.92 1.18
C SER A 65 -7.44 8.26 2.40
N GLY A 66 -6.99 7.91 3.61
CA GLY A 66 -7.82 7.93 4.81
C GLY A 66 -8.31 9.32 5.24
N ALA A 67 -7.63 10.42 4.86
CA ALA A 67 -8.07 11.77 5.13
C ALA A 67 -9.04 12.34 4.07
N LEU A 68 -9.49 11.55 3.11
CA LEU A 68 -10.45 11.99 2.10
C LEU A 68 -11.76 12.55 2.71
N PRO A 69 -12.39 11.92 3.73
CA PRO A 69 -13.56 12.52 4.40
C PRO A 69 -13.27 13.88 5.01
N TYR A 70 -12.06 14.08 5.55
CA TYR A 70 -11.63 15.36 6.07
C TYR A 70 -11.52 16.42 4.97
N LEU A 71 -10.93 16.11 3.82
CA LEU A 71 -10.85 17.05 2.70
C LEU A 71 -12.24 17.48 2.21
N LEU A 72 -13.14 16.51 2.04
CA LEU A 72 -14.52 16.77 1.61
C LEU A 72 -15.27 17.68 2.61
N SER A 73 -15.15 17.42 3.91
CA SER A 73 -15.79 18.23 4.96
C SER A 73 -15.16 19.62 5.13
N ASN A 74 -13.94 19.83 4.63
CA ASN A 74 -13.25 21.12 4.68
C ASN A 74 -13.25 21.91 3.37
N GLY A 75 -14.16 21.53 2.44
CA GLY A 75 -14.47 22.31 1.25
C GLY A 75 -13.66 21.93 0.01
N PHE A 76 -13.11 20.74 -0.06
CA PHE A 76 -12.64 20.19 -1.32
C PHE A 76 -13.83 19.91 -2.25
N THR A 77 -13.84 20.55 -3.40
CA THR A 77 -14.86 20.41 -4.45
C THR A 77 -14.26 19.98 -5.78
N GLY A 78 -12.98 19.63 -5.78
CA GLY A 78 -12.29 19.13 -6.96
C GLY A 78 -12.68 17.69 -7.30
N ARG A 79 -12.17 17.19 -8.43
CA ARG A 79 -12.40 15.80 -8.85
C ARG A 79 -11.30 14.88 -8.33
N VAL A 80 -11.68 13.66 -7.94
CA VAL A 80 -10.72 12.64 -7.57
C VAL A 80 -10.29 11.85 -8.80
N VAL A 81 -8.99 11.68 -8.99
CA VAL A 81 -8.36 10.92 -10.09
C VAL A 81 -7.78 9.64 -9.51
N LEU A 82 -8.24 8.49 -9.98
CA LEU A 82 -7.89 7.20 -9.42
C LEU A 82 -8.23 6.07 -10.41
N THR A 83 -7.87 4.86 -10.07
CA THR A 83 -8.26 3.66 -10.82
C THR A 83 -9.65 3.17 -10.41
N THR A 84 -10.32 2.41 -11.27
CA THR A 84 -11.59 1.75 -10.94
C THR A 84 -11.49 0.90 -9.68
N GLU A 85 -10.38 0.17 -9.54
CA GLU A 85 -10.18 -0.73 -8.41
C GLU A 85 -9.93 0.04 -7.11
N THR A 86 -9.12 1.11 -7.15
CA THR A 86 -8.96 2.00 -5.99
C THR A 86 -10.30 2.59 -5.56
N ALA A 87 -11.14 3.05 -6.51
CA ALA A 87 -12.46 3.59 -6.20
C ALA A 87 -13.38 2.57 -5.51
N ARG A 88 -13.32 1.30 -5.93
CA ARG A 88 -14.09 0.21 -5.32
C ARG A 88 -13.66 -0.11 -3.89
N GLN A 89 -12.38 0.04 -3.59
CA GLN A 89 -11.78 -0.28 -2.30
C GLN A 89 -11.98 0.83 -1.25
N LEU A 90 -12.28 2.06 -1.67
CA LEU A 90 -12.53 3.15 -0.74
C LEU A 90 -13.80 2.91 0.11
N PRO A 91 -13.81 3.35 1.39
CA PRO A 91 -14.96 3.17 2.27
C PRO A 91 -16.14 4.09 1.95
N LEU A 92 -15.99 4.99 0.98
CA LEU A 92 -17.02 5.93 0.54
C LEU A 92 -17.06 6.02 -0.99
N ALA A 93 -18.23 6.25 -1.53
CA ALA A 93 -18.39 6.50 -2.96
C ALA A 93 -17.86 7.90 -3.31
N ILE A 94 -17.23 8.01 -4.47
CA ILE A 94 -16.73 9.28 -5.01
C ILE A 94 -17.65 9.76 -6.11
N ASP A 95 -18.13 10.99 -5.98
CA ASP A 95 -18.96 11.61 -7.01
C ASP A 95 -18.10 12.09 -8.19
N ASP A 96 -18.50 11.76 -9.41
CA ASP A 96 -17.86 12.17 -10.68
C ASP A 96 -16.32 12.03 -10.71
N PRO A 97 -15.74 10.85 -10.40
CA PRO A 97 -14.30 10.67 -10.45
C PRO A 97 -13.77 10.69 -11.87
N ILE A 98 -12.48 10.98 -12.04
CA ILE A 98 -11.75 10.69 -13.27
C ILE A 98 -11.13 9.31 -13.12
N ILE A 99 -11.65 8.34 -13.84
CA ILE A 99 -11.14 6.97 -13.85
C ILE A 99 -10.01 6.86 -14.87
N LEU A 100 -8.83 6.44 -14.42
CA LEU A 100 -7.61 6.38 -15.23
C LEU A 100 -7.75 5.45 -16.44
N GLU A 101 -8.37 4.29 -16.28
CA GLU A 101 -8.59 3.32 -17.36
C GLU A 101 -9.53 3.85 -18.44
N GLY A 102 -10.40 4.80 -18.09
CA GLY A 102 -11.25 5.52 -19.04
C GLY A 102 -10.56 6.75 -19.66
N LEU A 103 -9.48 7.23 -19.05
CA LEU A 103 -8.73 8.37 -19.52
C LEU A 103 -7.67 7.98 -20.56
N SER A 104 -6.86 6.95 -20.27
CA SER A 104 -5.80 6.47 -21.16
C SER A 104 -5.35 5.05 -20.77
N VAL A 105 -4.57 4.42 -21.65
CA VAL A 105 -3.81 3.21 -21.29
C VAL A 105 -2.52 3.57 -20.55
N PRO A 106 -1.91 2.65 -19.78
CA PRO A 106 -0.60 2.88 -19.15
C PRO A 106 0.44 3.45 -20.14
N TYR A 107 1.28 4.36 -19.66
CA TYR A 107 2.30 5.13 -20.41
C TYR A 107 1.77 6.13 -21.46
N ALA A 108 0.48 6.19 -21.71
CA ALA A 108 -0.07 7.21 -22.59
C ALA A 108 -0.39 8.49 -21.81
N GLU A 109 0.11 9.62 -22.30
CA GLU A 109 -0.30 10.93 -21.78
C GLU A 109 -1.70 11.29 -22.25
N ALA A 110 -2.51 11.77 -21.33
CA ALA A 110 -3.84 12.29 -21.65
C ALA A 110 -4.08 13.64 -20.96
N PRO A 111 -4.65 14.62 -21.68
CA PRO A 111 -4.99 15.90 -21.09
C PRO A 111 -6.23 15.77 -20.20
N ILE A 112 -6.22 16.49 -19.08
CA ILE A 112 -7.42 16.73 -18.27
C ILE A 112 -7.71 18.22 -18.16
N PRO A 113 -8.95 18.64 -17.85
CA PRO A 113 -9.30 20.05 -17.78
C PRO A 113 -8.37 20.84 -16.86
N GLY A 114 -8.06 22.09 -17.20
CA GLY A 114 -7.17 22.96 -16.42
C GLY A 114 -5.70 22.89 -16.82
N GLY A 115 -5.39 22.29 -17.98
CA GLY A 115 -4.04 22.35 -18.57
C GLY A 115 -3.06 21.33 -18.02
N LEU A 116 -3.52 20.35 -17.25
CA LEU A 116 -2.70 19.22 -16.82
C LEU A 116 -2.68 18.12 -17.88
N SER A 117 -1.54 17.45 -18.02
CA SER A 117 -1.38 16.17 -18.72
C SER A 117 -1.02 15.09 -17.71
N VAL A 118 -1.69 13.96 -17.79
CA VAL A 118 -1.53 12.82 -16.87
C VAL A 118 -1.10 11.60 -17.63
N MET A 119 -0.02 10.97 -17.18
CA MET A 119 0.41 9.62 -17.55
C MET A 119 0.39 8.78 -16.28
N TRP A 120 0.06 7.53 -16.41
CA TRP A 120 -0.02 6.59 -15.29
C TRP A 120 0.45 5.19 -15.67
N GLY A 121 0.69 4.36 -14.66
CA GLY A 121 0.91 2.93 -14.80
C GLY A 121 0.71 2.24 -13.46
N ARG A 122 0.63 0.91 -13.49
CA ARG A 122 0.42 0.08 -12.29
C ARG A 122 1.68 0.00 -11.46
N SER A 123 1.56 0.18 -10.14
CA SER A 123 2.72 0.19 -9.25
C SER A 123 3.09 -1.20 -8.69
N GLY A 124 2.21 -2.19 -8.79
CA GLY A 124 2.47 -3.56 -8.31
C GLY A 124 2.35 -3.75 -6.80
N HIS A 125 2.03 -2.69 -6.04
CA HIS A 125 1.92 -2.74 -4.59
C HIS A 125 0.64 -3.47 -4.14
N CYS A 126 -0.50 -3.09 -4.69
CA CYS A 126 -1.78 -3.75 -4.49
C CYS A 126 -2.65 -3.63 -5.76
N SER A 127 -3.80 -4.30 -5.76
CA SER A 127 -4.78 -4.15 -6.83
C SER A 127 -5.26 -2.71 -6.91
N GLY A 128 -5.20 -2.10 -8.09
CA GLY A 128 -5.58 -0.71 -8.31
C GLY A 128 -4.48 0.31 -8.08
N SER A 129 -3.35 -0.06 -7.48
CA SER A 129 -2.28 0.90 -7.17
C SER A 129 -1.56 1.41 -8.43
N ALA A 130 -1.36 2.73 -8.49
CA ALA A 130 -0.81 3.43 -9.66
C ALA A 130 0.31 4.40 -9.31
N TRP A 131 1.29 4.52 -10.21
CA TRP A 131 2.22 5.64 -10.26
C TRP A 131 1.71 6.69 -11.25
N TYR A 132 2.13 7.94 -11.09
CA TYR A 132 1.70 9.06 -11.90
C TYR A 132 2.87 9.90 -12.40
N ARG A 133 2.74 10.40 -13.63
CA ARG A 133 3.49 11.55 -14.12
C ARG A 133 2.49 12.64 -14.48
N ILE A 134 2.61 13.80 -13.86
CA ILE A 134 1.71 14.94 -14.05
C ILE A 134 2.51 16.11 -14.59
N ALA A 135 2.06 16.68 -15.70
CA ALA A 135 2.73 17.78 -16.37
C ALA A 135 1.82 18.98 -16.55
N GLU A 136 2.39 20.18 -16.45
CA GLU A 136 1.76 21.47 -16.69
C GLU A 136 2.78 22.44 -17.27
N ASN A 137 2.47 23.07 -18.38
CA ASN A 137 3.31 24.15 -18.98
C ASN A 137 4.80 23.78 -19.12
N GLY A 138 5.10 22.56 -19.57
CA GLY A 138 6.47 22.08 -19.79
C GLY A 138 7.22 21.72 -18.50
N ARG A 139 6.58 21.71 -17.35
CA ARG A 139 7.09 21.20 -16.06
C ARG A 139 6.40 19.90 -15.69
N SER A 140 7.11 18.99 -15.06
CA SER A 140 6.57 17.68 -14.73
C SER A 140 7.00 17.15 -13.37
N LEU A 141 6.05 16.49 -12.71
CA LEU A 141 6.21 15.76 -11.47
C LEU A 141 5.96 14.28 -11.70
N PHE A 142 6.77 13.45 -11.08
CA PHE A 142 6.57 12.01 -11.05
C PHE A 142 6.35 11.55 -9.59
N PHE A 143 5.34 10.68 -9.38
CA PHE A 143 5.06 10.04 -8.11
C PHE A 143 4.98 8.53 -8.31
N SER A 144 5.86 7.76 -7.67
CA SER A 144 5.82 6.30 -7.76
C SER A 144 4.60 5.71 -7.03
N GLY A 145 4.02 6.44 -6.06
CA GLY A 145 3.22 5.82 -5.03
C GLY A 145 4.04 4.72 -4.33
N ASP A 146 3.39 3.88 -3.53
CA ASP A 146 4.00 2.67 -3.03
C ASP A 146 4.27 1.74 -4.23
N TYR A 147 5.55 1.50 -4.52
CA TYR A 147 5.97 0.78 -5.71
C TYR A 147 6.67 -0.53 -5.35
N TYR A 148 6.23 -1.61 -5.99
CA TYR A 148 6.83 -2.92 -5.75
C TYR A 148 7.30 -3.57 -7.05
N ASP A 149 8.59 -3.43 -7.34
CA ASP A 149 9.21 -3.93 -8.56
C ASP A 149 9.19 -5.46 -8.69
N CYS A 150 9.29 -6.16 -7.57
CA CYS A 150 9.27 -7.62 -7.51
C CYS A 150 7.88 -8.20 -7.21
N ALA A 151 6.81 -7.48 -7.56
CA ALA A 151 5.45 -7.91 -7.31
C ALA A 151 5.17 -9.30 -7.88
N ARG A 152 4.82 -10.23 -7.00
CA ARG A 152 4.49 -11.61 -7.38
C ARG A 152 3.06 -11.75 -7.86
N VAL A 153 2.14 -11.07 -7.18
CA VAL A 153 0.70 -11.16 -7.42
C VAL A 153 0.23 -10.09 -8.39
N HIS A 154 0.53 -8.83 -8.06
CA HIS A 154 -0.03 -7.71 -8.79
C HIS A 154 0.74 -7.41 -10.07
N ALA A 155 -0.01 -7.08 -11.12
CA ALA A 155 0.57 -6.58 -12.36
C ALA A 155 1.22 -5.22 -12.10
N ARG A 156 2.35 -4.97 -12.74
CA ARG A 156 3.06 -3.70 -12.68
C ARG A 156 3.47 -3.22 -14.06
N ASP A 157 3.63 -1.92 -14.17
CA ASP A 157 4.22 -1.25 -15.34
C ASP A 157 5.55 -0.65 -14.89
N PRO A 158 6.70 -1.08 -15.47
CA PRO A 158 8.02 -0.62 -15.05
C PRO A 158 8.19 0.90 -15.11
N ILE A 159 8.89 1.47 -14.12
CA ILE A 159 9.28 2.89 -14.14
C ILE A 159 10.63 2.97 -14.87
N GLU A 160 10.59 3.04 -16.20
CA GLU A 160 11.77 3.03 -17.08
C GLU A 160 11.58 3.97 -18.28
N GLY A 161 12.65 4.69 -18.63
CA GLY A 161 12.65 5.60 -19.79
C GLY A 161 11.77 6.83 -19.64
N LEU A 162 11.39 7.19 -18.41
CA LEU A 162 10.57 8.35 -18.12
C LEU A 162 11.42 9.56 -17.77
N SER A 163 10.83 10.75 -17.92
CA SER A 163 11.48 12.01 -17.56
C SER A 163 10.56 12.85 -16.67
N ALA A 164 11.16 13.53 -15.67
CA ALA A 164 10.45 14.50 -14.84
C ALA A 164 11.41 15.55 -14.26
N ASP A 165 10.92 16.76 -14.02
CA ASP A 165 11.70 17.79 -13.34
C ASP A 165 11.92 17.47 -11.87
N LEU A 166 10.93 16.81 -11.23
CA LEU A 166 11.01 16.30 -9.86
C LEU A 166 10.29 14.95 -9.76
N ALA A 167 10.93 13.97 -9.14
CA ALA A 167 10.36 12.67 -8.82
C ALA A 167 10.26 12.45 -7.32
N VAL A 168 9.13 11.92 -6.86
CA VAL A 168 8.91 11.42 -5.49
C VAL A 168 8.87 9.90 -5.59
N LEU A 169 9.88 9.23 -5.04
CA LEU A 169 10.08 7.78 -5.19
C LEU A 169 9.96 7.06 -3.85
N ASP A 170 9.26 5.93 -3.85
CA ASP A 170 9.16 5.03 -2.71
C ASP A 170 10.53 4.48 -2.29
N CYS A 171 10.80 4.51 -0.98
CA CYS A 171 12.02 4.00 -0.36
C CYS A 171 11.75 3.56 1.09
N ASP A 172 10.72 2.76 1.30
CA ASP A 172 10.15 2.43 2.62
C ASP A 172 11.16 1.82 3.60
N TYR A 173 12.11 1.04 3.10
CA TYR A 173 13.08 0.38 3.99
C TYR A 173 14.32 1.23 4.28
N GLY A 174 14.23 2.53 3.99
CA GLY A 174 15.23 3.53 4.35
C GLY A 174 16.52 3.41 3.57
N MET A 175 17.42 4.34 3.89
CA MET A 175 18.76 4.45 3.31
C MET A 175 19.79 3.55 4.02
N GLN A 176 19.36 2.58 4.84
CA GLN A 176 20.26 1.71 5.57
C GLN A 176 20.71 0.51 4.72
N PRO A 177 22.02 0.34 4.49
CA PRO A 177 22.55 -0.89 3.94
C PRO A 177 22.38 -2.02 4.94
N GLY A 178 21.76 -3.13 4.54
CA GLY A 178 21.73 -4.34 5.35
C GLY A 178 20.36 -4.95 5.64
N SER A 179 19.30 -4.55 4.93
CA SER A 179 18.07 -5.34 4.94
C SER A 179 18.34 -6.71 4.28
N SER A 180 17.88 -7.78 4.91
CA SER A 180 17.90 -9.11 4.31
C SER A 180 17.24 -9.09 2.94
N SER A 181 17.76 -9.87 1.98
CA SER A 181 17.17 -9.95 0.65
C SER A 181 15.70 -10.40 0.76
N ARG A 182 14.87 -10.05 -0.23
CA ARG A 182 13.47 -10.49 -0.28
C ARG A 182 13.34 -12.00 -0.20
N ASP A 183 14.20 -12.73 -0.89
CA ASP A 183 14.22 -14.20 -0.83
C ASP A 183 14.54 -14.72 0.58
N ALA A 184 15.48 -14.10 1.29
CA ALA A 184 15.79 -14.44 2.67
C ALA A 184 14.59 -14.15 3.60
N GLN A 185 13.87 -13.05 3.40
CA GLN A 185 12.64 -12.72 4.16
C GLN A 185 11.55 -13.77 3.93
N VAL A 186 11.29 -14.12 2.67
CA VAL A 186 10.32 -15.17 2.30
C VAL A 186 10.70 -16.51 2.89
N ASN A 187 11.97 -16.90 2.76
CA ASN A 187 12.46 -18.18 3.30
C ASN A 187 12.27 -18.25 4.82
N ALA A 188 12.66 -17.20 5.55
CA ALA A 188 12.49 -17.14 7.00
C ALA A 188 11.03 -17.20 7.44
N LEU A 189 10.11 -16.55 6.67
CA LEU A 189 8.68 -16.59 6.94
C LEU A 189 8.10 -18.00 6.72
N ILE A 190 8.39 -18.62 5.57
CA ILE A 190 7.87 -19.94 5.23
C ILE A 190 8.44 -21.01 6.16
N GLU A 191 9.72 -20.95 6.50
CA GLU A 191 10.35 -21.84 7.48
C GLU A 191 9.67 -21.73 8.85
N ALA A 192 9.46 -20.52 9.35
CA ALA A 192 8.78 -20.31 10.63
C ALA A 192 7.33 -20.80 10.64
N ILE A 193 6.61 -20.71 9.52
CA ILE A 193 5.26 -21.28 9.35
C ILE A 193 5.36 -22.82 9.36
N SER A 194 6.24 -23.39 8.56
CA SER A 194 6.44 -24.84 8.44
C SER A 194 6.77 -25.48 9.80
N ASP A 195 7.73 -24.89 10.53
CA ASP A 195 8.13 -25.37 11.85
C ASP A 195 6.98 -25.33 12.86
N ALA A 196 6.21 -24.24 12.85
CA ALA A 196 5.04 -24.14 13.75
C ALA A 196 3.99 -25.19 13.43
N LEU A 197 3.68 -25.43 12.15
CA LEU A 197 2.71 -26.44 11.72
C LEU A 197 3.21 -27.86 12.03
N ALA A 198 4.50 -28.16 11.85
CA ALA A 198 5.12 -29.44 12.21
C ALA A 198 5.04 -29.71 13.72
N ASP A 199 5.11 -28.66 14.54
CA ASP A 199 4.90 -28.74 16.00
C ASP A 199 3.40 -28.84 16.40
N GLY A 200 2.47 -28.95 15.45
CA GLY A 200 1.03 -28.97 15.71
C GLY A 200 0.45 -27.61 16.15
N ARG A 201 1.11 -26.51 15.81
CA ARG A 201 0.72 -25.15 16.23
C ARG A 201 0.16 -24.35 15.06
N PRO A 202 -1.08 -23.86 15.15
CA PRO A 202 -1.65 -22.98 14.13
C PRO A 202 -0.90 -21.64 14.07
N VAL A 203 -0.87 -21.04 12.88
CA VAL A 203 -0.18 -19.77 12.65
C VAL A 203 -1.19 -18.71 12.21
N VAL A 204 -1.16 -17.52 12.81
CA VAL A 204 -1.95 -16.39 12.35
C VAL A 204 -1.05 -15.29 11.80
N LEU A 205 -1.47 -14.76 10.66
CA LEU A 205 -0.82 -13.69 9.90
C LEU A 205 -1.77 -12.50 9.86
N PRO A 206 -1.60 -11.51 10.75
CA PRO A 206 -2.27 -10.22 10.60
C PRO A 206 -1.69 -9.49 9.39
N VAL A 207 -2.53 -9.14 8.43
CA VAL A 207 -2.14 -8.51 7.15
C VAL A 207 -3.03 -7.32 6.82
N PRO A 208 -2.56 -6.32 6.07
CA PRO A 208 -3.44 -5.27 5.56
C PRO A 208 -4.41 -5.85 4.53
N LEU A 209 -5.61 -5.31 4.50
CA LEU A 209 -6.55 -5.54 3.42
C LEU A 209 -5.98 -4.96 2.11
N PHE A 210 -6.16 -5.65 0.99
CA PHE A 210 -5.61 -5.30 -0.32
C PHE A 210 -4.09 -5.09 -0.32
N GLY A 211 -3.34 -6.11 0.09
CA GLY A 211 -1.91 -5.93 0.17
C GLY A 211 -1.09 -7.22 0.15
N ARG A 212 -0.13 -7.29 1.08
CA ARG A 212 0.86 -8.38 1.15
C ARG A 212 0.28 -9.77 1.39
N GLY A 213 -0.95 -9.86 1.90
CA GLY A 213 -1.59 -11.13 2.23
C GLY A 213 -1.65 -12.10 1.05
N LEU A 214 -2.06 -11.63 -0.12
CA LEU A 214 -2.09 -12.45 -1.34
C LEU A 214 -0.70 -12.93 -1.77
N GLY A 215 0.33 -12.09 -1.63
CA GLY A 215 1.70 -12.47 -1.92
C GLY A 215 2.19 -13.61 -1.02
N ILE A 216 1.94 -13.51 0.28
CA ILE A 216 2.28 -14.55 1.25
C ILE A 216 1.51 -15.83 0.97
N LEU A 217 0.20 -15.72 0.68
CA LEU A 217 -0.65 -16.85 0.33
C LEU A 217 -0.09 -17.65 -0.86
N THR A 218 0.39 -16.98 -1.92
CA THR A 218 0.97 -17.66 -3.08
C THR A 218 2.22 -18.48 -2.73
N TYR A 219 3.06 -17.98 -1.82
CA TYR A 219 4.23 -18.74 -1.35
C TYR A 219 3.83 -19.93 -0.48
N ILE A 220 2.79 -19.80 0.35
CA ILE A 220 2.25 -20.92 1.14
C ILE A 220 1.67 -21.98 0.20
N CYS A 221 0.87 -21.61 -0.79
CA CYS A 221 0.31 -22.54 -1.76
C CYS A 221 1.39 -23.30 -2.54
N GLU A 222 2.51 -22.65 -2.87
CA GLU A 222 3.61 -23.24 -3.62
C GLU A 222 4.48 -24.16 -2.76
N ARG A 223 4.85 -23.72 -1.55
CA ARG A 223 5.85 -24.37 -0.73
C ARG A 223 5.30 -25.27 0.38
N LEU A 224 4.03 -25.06 0.75
CA LEU A 224 3.30 -25.82 1.78
C LEU A 224 1.92 -26.21 1.24
N PRO A 225 1.85 -26.99 0.13
CA PRO A 225 0.59 -27.20 -0.63
C PRO A 225 -0.51 -27.87 0.18
N ASP A 226 -0.15 -28.73 1.15
CA ASP A 226 -1.10 -29.50 1.96
C ASP A 226 -1.59 -28.74 3.20
N THR A 227 -1.21 -27.46 3.34
CA THR A 227 -1.60 -26.65 4.48
C THR A 227 -3.05 -26.19 4.36
N ASP A 228 -3.84 -26.40 5.42
CA ASP A 228 -5.16 -25.80 5.55
C ASP A 228 -5.04 -24.27 5.75
N ILE A 229 -5.83 -23.52 5.00
CA ILE A 229 -5.83 -22.05 5.04
C ILE A 229 -7.19 -21.57 5.48
N PHE A 230 -7.18 -20.67 6.46
CA PHE A 230 -8.35 -20.00 7.00
C PHE A 230 -8.22 -18.48 6.79
N ALA A 231 -9.31 -17.82 6.47
CA ALA A 231 -9.32 -16.39 6.23
C ALA A 231 -10.54 -15.72 6.86
N ASP A 232 -10.37 -14.48 7.29
CA ASP A 232 -11.49 -13.67 7.72
C ASP A 232 -12.33 -13.20 6.51
N ARG A 233 -13.47 -12.59 6.80
CA ARG A 233 -14.41 -12.15 5.77
C ARG A 233 -13.78 -11.13 4.81
N ASN A 234 -12.91 -10.25 5.30
CA ASN A 234 -12.29 -9.21 4.50
C ASN A 234 -11.29 -9.82 3.50
N PHE A 235 -10.46 -10.76 3.94
CA PHE A 235 -9.54 -11.47 3.07
C PHE A 235 -10.27 -12.35 2.05
N MET A 236 -11.37 -12.99 2.45
CA MET A 236 -12.24 -13.74 1.51
C MET A 236 -12.86 -12.83 0.45
N THR A 237 -13.22 -11.61 0.82
CA THR A 237 -13.73 -10.60 -0.13
C THR A 237 -12.65 -10.18 -1.11
N GLU A 238 -11.42 -9.93 -0.65
CA GLU A 238 -10.25 -9.63 -1.50
C GLU A 238 -10.02 -10.75 -2.53
N LEU A 239 -10.03 -12.00 -2.08
CA LEU A 239 -9.90 -13.18 -2.97
C LEU A 239 -11.01 -13.25 -4.00
N GLY A 240 -12.26 -13.03 -3.59
CA GLY A 240 -13.41 -13.07 -4.50
C GLY A 240 -13.39 -11.97 -5.59
N HIS A 241 -12.67 -10.88 -5.36
CA HIS A 241 -12.52 -9.81 -6.34
C HIS A 241 -11.43 -10.07 -7.38
N MET A 242 -10.56 -11.06 -7.20
CA MET A 242 -9.42 -11.31 -8.11
C MET A 242 -9.86 -11.58 -9.55
N ASP A 243 -10.96 -12.32 -9.76
CA ASP A 243 -11.46 -12.62 -11.10
C ASP A 243 -11.99 -11.38 -11.82
N ALA A 244 -12.61 -10.46 -11.08
CA ALA A 244 -13.12 -9.20 -11.61
C ALA A 244 -12.03 -8.18 -11.91
N THR A 245 -10.80 -8.40 -11.41
CA THR A 245 -9.66 -7.49 -11.49
C THR A 245 -8.50 -8.04 -12.32
N ALA A 246 -8.82 -8.79 -13.37
CA ALA A 246 -7.85 -9.51 -14.22
C ALA A 246 -6.69 -8.64 -14.74
N MET A 247 -6.91 -7.34 -14.97
CA MET A 247 -5.83 -6.44 -15.38
C MET A 247 -4.83 -6.10 -14.25
N TRP A 248 -5.20 -6.33 -13.00
CA TRP A 248 -4.39 -5.99 -11.81
C TRP A 248 -3.66 -7.18 -11.20
N VAL A 249 -4.09 -8.40 -11.52
CA VAL A 249 -3.51 -9.64 -11.00
C VAL A 249 -2.88 -10.42 -12.13
N ARG A 250 -1.72 -11.00 -11.88
CA ARG A 250 -1.03 -11.83 -12.89
C ARG A 250 -1.82 -13.12 -13.15
N PRO A 251 -2.03 -13.52 -14.42
CA PRO A 251 -2.81 -14.71 -14.76
C PRO A 251 -2.37 -15.98 -14.05
N GLN A 252 -1.05 -16.18 -13.91
CA GLN A 252 -0.47 -17.36 -13.24
C GLN A 252 -0.87 -17.46 -11.77
N VAL A 253 -1.14 -16.31 -11.13
CA VAL A 253 -1.60 -16.27 -9.73
C VAL A 253 -3.08 -16.61 -9.64
N GLN A 254 -3.89 -16.14 -10.58
CA GLN A 254 -5.30 -16.51 -10.67
C GLN A 254 -5.44 -18.02 -10.81
N ASP A 255 -4.69 -18.65 -11.73
CA ASP A 255 -4.68 -20.11 -11.93
C ASP A 255 -4.26 -20.85 -10.65
N MET A 256 -3.23 -20.37 -9.96
CA MET A 256 -2.72 -20.99 -8.73
C MET A 256 -3.76 -20.94 -7.59
N LEU A 257 -4.43 -19.82 -7.42
CA LEU A 257 -5.36 -19.60 -6.30
C LEU A 257 -6.77 -20.15 -6.58
N SER A 258 -7.19 -20.24 -7.85
CA SER A 258 -8.50 -20.79 -8.23
C SER A 258 -8.69 -22.24 -7.81
N GLY A 259 -7.61 -23.02 -7.73
CA GLY A 259 -7.62 -24.42 -7.27
C GLY A 259 -7.47 -24.61 -5.76
N LYS A 260 -7.22 -23.54 -5.00
CA LYS A 260 -6.96 -23.63 -3.56
C LYS A 260 -8.23 -23.43 -2.74
N PHE A 261 -8.53 -24.43 -1.89
CA PHE A 261 -9.66 -24.33 -0.98
C PHE A 261 -9.26 -23.53 0.27
N ILE A 262 -9.82 -22.32 0.40
CA ILE A 262 -9.64 -21.43 1.55
C ILE A 262 -10.93 -21.41 2.34
N ARG A 263 -10.84 -21.64 3.66
CA ARG A 263 -11.99 -21.76 4.54
C ARG A 263 -12.21 -20.48 5.32
N ALA A 264 -13.48 -20.20 5.65
CA ALA A 264 -13.78 -19.16 6.65
C ALA A 264 -13.22 -19.60 8.02
N ILE A 265 -12.80 -18.64 8.83
CA ILE A 265 -12.30 -18.89 10.18
C ILE A 265 -13.42 -19.49 11.03
N PRO A 266 -13.21 -20.68 11.66
CA PRO A 266 -14.23 -21.30 12.52
C PRO A 266 -14.51 -20.46 13.77
N GLU A 267 -15.78 -20.37 14.17
CA GLU A 267 -16.19 -19.63 15.37
C GLU A 267 -15.89 -20.40 16.67
N ASP A 268 -16.10 -21.72 16.68
CA ASP A 268 -16.13 -22.53 17.91
C ASP A 268 -14.83 -23.28 18.23
N PHE A 269 -13.92 -23.46 17.27
CA PHE A 269 -12.70 -24.21 17.46
C PHE A 269 -11.51 -23.58 16.72
N VAL A 270 -10.31 -24.05 17.07
CA VAL A 270 -9.06 -23.70 16.36
C VAL A 270 -8.53 -24.97 15.70
N ALA A 271 -8.49 -24.97 14.37
CA ALA A 271 -7.89 -26.03 13.58
C ALA A 271 -6.41 -25.78 13.36
N LEU A 272 -5.64 -26.81 13.03
CA LEU A 272 -4.26 -26.66 12.57
C LEU A 272 -4.27 -26.06 11.15
N GLY A 273 -3.49 -25.02 10.94
CA GLY A 273 -3.38 -24.34 9.65
C GLY A 273 -2.90 -22.90 9.76
N VAL A 274 -2.98 -22.17 8.66
CA VAL A 274 -2.58 -20.76 8.58
C VAL A 274 -3.82 -19.87 8.46
N TYR A 275 -3.87 -18.85 9.29
CA TYR A 275 -5.00 -17.92 9.41
C TYR A 275 -4.60 -16.54 8.89
N PHE A 276 -5.31 -16.02 7.89
CA PHE A 276 -5.18 -14.65 7.41
C PHE A 276 -6.26 -13.76 8.04
N VAL A 277 -5.81 -12.66 8.65
CA VAL A 277 -6.67 -11.69 9.34
C VAL A 277 -6.36 -10.28 8.84
N CYS A 278 -7.32 -9.62 8.23
CA CYS A 278 -7.15 -8.26 7.68
C CYS A 278 -7.23 -7.18 8.77
N ASP A 279 -6.34 -7.27 9.74
CA ASP A 279 -6.18 -6.30 10.82
C ASP A 279 -4.72 -6.33 11.33
N PRO A 280 -3.80 -5.63 10.65
CA PRO A 280 -2.37 -5.72 10.94
C PRO A 280 -1.98 -5.15 12.31
N GLN A 281 -2.80 -4.27 12.89
CA GLN A 281 -2.54 -3.65 14.21
C GLN A 281 -3.38 -4.27 15.33
N LEU A 282 -4.30 -5.21 14.99
CA LEU A 282 -5.23 -5.85 15.92
C LEU A 282 -6.15 -4.82 16.62
N ASP A 283 -6.70 -3.90 15.82
CA ASP A 283 -7.56 -2.83 16.33
C ASP A 283 -8.99 -3.30 16.62
N THR A 284 -9.43 -4.38 15.96
CA THR A 284 -10.79 -4.92 16.10
C THR A 284 -10.89 -5.90 17.27
N PRO A 285 -12.02 -5.92 18.01
CA PRO A 285 -12.28 -6.92 19.05
C PRO A 285 -12.23 -8.36 18.52
N GLU A 286 -12.72 -8.59 17.30
CA GLU A 286 -12.80 -9.88 16.63
C GLU A 286 -11.39 -10.45 16.38
N ALA A 287 -10.48 -9.64 15.83
CA ALA A 287 -9.09 -10.04 15.62
C ALA A 287 -8.39 -10.36 16.96
N ARG A 288 -8.59 -9.54 17.99
CA ARG A 288 -8.01 -9.78 19.31
C ARG A 288 -8.51 -11.07 19.95
N GLU A 289 -9.81 -11.35 19.84
CA GLU A 289 -10.39 -12.59 20.37
C GLU A 289 -9.86 -13.82 19.62
N LEU A 290 -9.75 -13.76 18.30
CA LEU A 290 -9.15 -14.83 17.52
C LEU A 290 -7.69 -15.08 17.94
N ILE A 291 -6.88 -14.02 18.06
CA ILE A 291 -5.49 -14.10 18.51
C ILE A 291 -5.41 -14.74 19.91
N ARG A 292 -6.29 -14.33 20.84
CA ARG A 292 -6.36 -14.90 22.18
C ARG A 292 -6.63 -16.41 22.13
N ARG A 293 -7.61 -16.85 21.34
CA ARG A 293 -7.96 -18.26 21.15
C ARG A 293 -6.79 -19.06 20.58
N LEU A 294 -6.14 -18.54 19.53
CA LEU A 294 -4.98 -19.16 18.92
C LEU A 294 -3.80 -19.31 19.90
N LEU A 295 -3.51 -18.28 20.69
CA LEU A 295 -2.44 -18.32 21.68
C LEU A 295 -2.74 -19.32 22.81
N ILE A 296 -3.98 -19.48 23.24
CA ILE A 296 -4.39 -20.50 24.24
C ILE A 296 -4.12 -21.91 23.70
N CYS A 297 -4.31 -22.15 22.42
CA CYS A 297 -4.01 -23.43 21.76
C CYS A 297 -2.50 -23.58 21.40
N GLY A 298 -1.62 -22.71 21.89
CA GLY A 298 -0.19 -22.75 21.60
C GLY A 298 0.19 -22.23 20.21
N GLY A 299 -0.74 -21.58 19.52
CA GLY A 299 -0.53 -21.01 18.18
C GLY A 299 0.52 -19.91 18.13
N ARG A 300 0.92 -19.54 16.93
CA ARG A 300 1.94 -18.53 16.65
C ARG A 300 1.33 -17.32 15.96
N VAL A 301 1.74 -16.13 16.38
CA VAL A 301 1.39 -14.85 15.73
C VAL A 301 2.64 -14.34 15.02
N ILE A 302 2.54 -14.09 13.71
CA ILE A 302 3.65 -13.56 12.91
C ILE A 302 3.19 -12.31 12.19
N PHE A 303 3.74 -11.17 12.58
CA PHE A 303 3.56 -9.92 11.85
C PHE A 303 4.53 -9.86 10.67
N THR A 304 4.06 -9.37 9.53
CA THR A 304 4.83 -9.37 8.28
C THR A 304 5.15 -7.97 7.75
N GLY A 305 4.70 -6.94 8.44
CA GLY A 305 4.92 -5.53 8.09
C GLY A 305 5.15 -4.68 9.33
N THR A 306 5.03 -3.38 9.16
CA THR A 306 5.21 -2.41 10.23
C THR A 306 4.17 -2.61 11.32
N VAL A 307 4.64 -2.63 12.56
CA VAL A 307 3.80 -2.67 13.76
C VAL A 307 3.90 -1.32 14.45
N GLU A 308 2.75 -0.65 14.55
CA GLU A 308 2.68 0.70 15.10
C GLU A 308 2.82 0.70 16.63
N PRO A 309 3.49 1.70 17.20
CA PRO A 309 3.56 1.86 18.65
C PRO A 309 2.17 1.99 19.27
N ASN A 310 2.01 1.51 20.50
CA ASN A 310 0.78 1.60 21.30
C ASN A 310 -0.43 0.86 20.72
N THR A 311 -0.21 -0.10 19.80
CA THR A 311 -1.25 -1.02 19.28
C THR A 311 -1.25 -2.34 20.02
N HIS A 312 -2.30 -3.15 19.87
CA HIS A 312 -2.31 -4.52 20.40
C HIS A 312 -1.22 -5.39 19.77
N ALA A 313 -0.90 -5.16 18.49
CA ALA A 313 0.20 -5.82 17.81
C ALA A 313 1.54 -5.54 18.52
N SER A 314 1.83 -4.27 18.85
CA SER A 314 3.06 -3.90 19.56
C SER A 314 3.14 -4.51 20.97
N LEU A 315 2.02 -4.59 21.69
CA LEU A 315 1.97 -5.27 22.99
C LEU A 315 2.34 -6.75 22.90
N LEU A 316 1.85 -7.47 21.89
CA LEU A 316 2.18 -8.88 21.68
C LEU A 316 3.67 -9.09 21.35
N LEU A 317 4.26 -8.21 20.54
CA LEU A 317 5.70 -8.25 20.23
C LEU A 317 6.55 -8.00 21.50
N HIS A 318 6.25 -6.95 22.27
CA HIS A 318 6.97 -6.65 23.51
C HIS A 318 6.84 -7.76 24.55
N ALA A 319 5.68 -8.42 24.60
CA ALA A 319 5.43 -9.56 25.48
C ALA A 319 6.09 -10.86 25.01
N GLY A 320 6.79 -10.88 23.88
CA GLY A 320 7.38 -12.10 23.29
C GLY A 320 6.34 -13.13 22.82
N LYS A 321 5.08 -12.72 22.63
CA LYS A 321 3.98 -13.60 22.21
C LYS A 321 3.78 -13.61 20.70
N ALA A 322 4.50 -12.76 19.97
CA ALA A 322 4.49 -12.68 18.52
C ALA A 322 5.91 -12.51 17.97
N ARG A 323 6.10 -12.80 16.69
CA ARG A 323 7.34 -12.53 15.95
C ARG A 323 7.07 -11.53 14.85
N LEU A 324 8.08 -10.75 14.49
CA LEU A 324 8.09 -9.91 13.30
C LEU A 324 9.03 -10.54 12.27
N LEU A 325 8.47 -11.02 11.16
CA LEU A 325 9.21 -11.55 10.01
C LEU A 325 8.76 -10.77 8.77
N ARG A 326 9.56 -9.81 8.34
CA ARG A 326 9.18 -8.90 7.26
C ARG A 326 8.91 -9.64 5.95
N TYR A 327 7.85 -9.24 5.28
CA TYR A 327 7.56 -9.52 3.88
C TYR A 327 7.44 -8.18 3.15
N SER A 328 8.51 -7.82 2.45
CA SER A 328 8.63 -6.50 1.82
C SER A 328 7.77 -6.37 0.56
N VAL A 329 7.02 -5.29 0.47
CA VAL A 329 6.14 -4.93 -0.68
C VAL A 329 6.37 -3.51 -1.20
N HIS A 330 7.54 -2.94 -0.88
CA HIS A 330 7.97 -1.60 -1.27
C HIS A 330 9.39 -1.64 -1.85
N CYS A 331 9.82 -0.52 -2.43
CA CYS A 331 11.20 -0.33 -2.87
C CYS A 331 12.17 -0.29 -1.70
N THR A 332 13.31 -0.96 -1.89
CA THR A 332 14.51 -0.74 -1.11
C THR A 332 15.28 0.46 -1.67
N GLN A 333 16.30 0.94 -0.95
CA GLN A 333 17.24 1.94 -1.48
C GLN A 333 17.84 1.51 -2.83
N ALA A 334 18.24 0.24 -2.95
CA ALA A 334 18.83 -0.27 -4.19
C ALA A 334 17.81 -0.22 -5.35
N ASP A 335 16.55 -0.54 -5.11
CA ASP A 335 15.49 -0.43 -6.13
C ASP A 335 15.26 1.03 -6.52
N MET A 336 15.18 1.95 -5.55
CA MET A 336 15.02 3.39 -5.81
C MET A 336 16.20 3.93 -6.65
N LEU A 337 17.44 3.59 -6.30
CA LEU A 337 18.62 4.01 -7.05
C LEU A 337 18.65 3.41 -8.47
N ARG A 338 18.23 2.16 -8.63
CA ARG A 338 18.07 1.54 -9.93
C ARG A 338 17.04 2.27 -10.78
N ILE A 339 15.85 2.55 -10.24
CA ILE A 339 14.80 3.34 -10.90
C ILE A 339 15.36 4.71 -11.27
N ALA A 340 16.04 5.39 -10.36
CA ALA A 340 16.66 6.69 -10.63
C ALA A 340 17.64 6.63 -11.81
N SER A 341 18.43 5.57 -11.92
CA SER A 341 19.42 5.40 -13.00
C SER A 341 18.80 5.04 -14.36
N GLN A 342 17.60 4.52 -14.39
CA GLN A 342 16.88 4.10 -15.61
C GLN A 342 16.00 5.22 -16.20
N ASN A 343 15.95 6.39 -15.54
CA ASN A 343 15.07 7.49 -15.90
C ASN A 343 15.81 8.83 -15.92
N ASP A 344 15.25 9.82 -16.61
CA ASP A 344 15.77 11.20 -16.64
C ASP A 344 15.02 12.08 -15.62
N PHE A 345 15.22 11.81 -14.33
CA PHE A 345 14.67 12.61 -13.25
C PHE A 345 15.71 13.65 -12.80
N LYS A 346 15.41 14.95 -13.02
CA LYS A 346 16.36 16.01 -12.67
C LYS A 346 16.62 16.15 -11.18
N ARG A 347 15.58 15.87 -10.37
CA ARG A 347 15.67 15.85 -8.89
C ARG A 347 14.80 14.72 -8.36
N ILE A 348 15.22 14.13 -7.24
CA ILE A 348 14.52 13.01 -6.60
C ILE A 348 14.34 13.31 -5.12
N ILE A 349 13.16 13.01 -4.61
CA ILE A 349 12.83 12.96 -3.18
C ILE A 349 12.47 11.51 -2.87
N ALA A 350 13.17 10.90 -1.91
CA ALA A 350 12.76 9.62 -1.35
C ALA A 350 11.61 9.85 -0.36
N TYR A 351 10.56 9.03 -0.44
CA TYR A 351 9.46 9.04 0.50
C TYR A 351 9.31 7.67 1.16
N ASN A 352 8.54 7.52 2.22
CA ASN A 352 8.52 6.34 3.08
C ASN A 352 9.90 6.02 3.71
N SER A 353 10.78 6.96 3.77
CA SER A 353 12.18 6.78 4.18
C SER A 353 12.40 7.40 5.56
N ASP A 354 13.30 6.81 6.35
CA ASP A 354 13.85 7.42 7.58
C ASP A 354 14.72 8.65 7.29
N TYR A 355 14.94 8.97 6.02
CA TYR A 355 15.63 10.17 5.57
C TYR A 355 14.69 11.37 5.56
N ALA A 356 14.82 12.25 6.53
CA ALA A 356 14.05 13.50 6.58
C ALA A 356 14.45 14.44 5.45
N PRO A 357 13.52 14.85 4.57
CA PRO A 357 13.80 15.88 3.59
C PRO A 357 14.21 17.18 4.31
N THR A 358 15.27 17.82 3.83
CA THR A 358 15.79 19.07 4.41
C THR A 358 14.87 20.26 4.16
N GLN A 359 13.92 20.13 3.25
CA GLN A 359 12.97 21.17 2.84
C GLN A 359 11.55 20.62 2.83
N ARG A 360 10.58 21.48 3.14
CA ARG A 360 9.14 21.14 3.02
C ARG A 360 8.53 21.67 1.72
N VAL A 361 9.26 22.46 0.93
CA VAL A 361 8.80 23.06 -0.32
C VAL A 361 9.89 22.93 -1.39
N TYR A 362 9.50 22.44 -2.56
CA TYR A 362 10.38 22.24 -3.71
C TYR A 362 9.86 22.97 -4.95
N GLU A 363 10.72 23.72 -5.61
CA GLU A 363 10.43 24.23 -6.96
C GLU A 363 10.55 23.09 -7.99
N VAL A 364 9.65 23.08 -8.98
CA VAL A 364 9.61 22.08 -10.07
C VAL A 364 9.93 22.75 -11.39
#